data_7a230219f922a52cb9bc3c9e0ce583cd
#
_entry.id   7a230219f922a52cb9bc3c9e0ce583cd
#
_cell.length_a   1.000
_cell.length_b   1.000
_cell.length_c   1.000
_cell.angle_alpha   90.00
_cell.angle_beta   90.00
_cell.angle_gamma   90.00
#
_symmetry.space_group_name_H-M   'P 1'
#
loop_
_entity.id
_entity.type
_entity.pdbx_description
1 polymer ?
#
loop_
_entity_poly.entity_id
_entity_poly.type
_entity_poly.pdbx_seq_one_letter_code
_entity_poly.pdbx_strand_id
1 'polypeptide(L)'
;MAKIVLYYKSKCGATKKYAEYISSKLNCEMKDAISATDEEIDEYDTIIYGGGVYASAIIGSNFLNNHQHVLKNKKVIVFAVGITEYDEFTSSESLFRKNIPQSLFNEIYTFNFLGSIDCKKLKFMEKFLFKSMLNNIKNKASYLKTPTDNIIIKHWKKGIDLVDFESCDELLDCAKISKQIINED
;
A
#
# COMPACT_ATOMS: atom_id res chain seq x y z
N MET A 1 14.03 -21.65 -4.06
CA MET A 1 13.25 -20.60 -3.37
C MET A 1 12.62 -19.72 -4.43
N ALA A 2 11.38 -19.28 -4.22
CA ALA A 2 10.71 -18.35 -5.14
C ALA A 2 11.53 -17.06 -5.28
N LYS A 3 11.70 -16.57 -6.50
CA LYS A 3 12.41 -15.31 -6.79
C LYS A 3 11.44 -14.15 -6.56
N ILE A 4 11.73 -13.29 -5.59
CA ILE A 4 10.86 -12.21 -5.13
C ILE A 4 11.46 -10.88 -5.55
N VAL A 5 10.60 -9.93 -5.99
CA VAL A 5 10.96 -8.53 -6.18
C VAL A 5 9.89 -7.62 -5.56
N LEU A 6 10.32 -6.47 -5.03
CA LEU A 6 9.44 -5.45 -4.50
C LEU A 6 9.53 -4.18 -5.35
N TYR A 7 8.43 -3.83 -6.00
CA TYR A 7 8.25 -2.55 -6.66
C TYR A 7 7.50 -1.58 -5.75
N TYR A 8 7.88 -0.31 -5.76
CA TYR A 8 7.17 0.67 -4.94
C TYR A 8 7.09 2.04 -5.60
N LYS A 9 6.12 2.85 -5.12
CA LYS A 9 6.04 4.28 -5.40
C LYS A 9 5.71 5.04 -4.13
N SER A 10 6.62 5.94 -3.73
CA SER A 10 6.47 6.73 -2.51
C SER A 10 6.54 8.22 -2.80
N LYS A 11 5.69 9.00 -2.14
CA LYS A 11 5.67 10.46 -2.24
C LYS A 11 6.16 11.14 -0.95
N CYS A 12 5.72 10.64 0.20
CA CYS A 12 6.03 11.22 1.52
C CYS A 12 7.05 10.40 2.33
N GLY A 13 7.56 9.30 1.77
CA GLY A 13 8.62 8.49 2.38
C GLY A 13 8.14 7.30 3.19
N ALA A 14 6.91 7.28 3.74
CA ALA A 14 6.44 6.15 4.55
C ALA A 14 6.42 4.83 3.78
N THR A 15 5.88 4.82 2.55
CA THR A 15 5.89 3.62 1.69
C THR A 15 7.32 3.12 1.44
N LYS A 16 8.29 4.02 1.27
CA LYS A 16 9.69 3.65 1.09
C LYS A 16 10.25 2.97 2.34
N LYS A 17 9.95 3.47 3.55
CA LYS A 17 10.37 2.84 4.82
C LYS A 17 9.87 1.39 4.91
N TYR A 18 8.58 1.15 4.58
CA TYR A 18 8.02 -0.20 4.54
C TYR A 18 8.67 -1.07 3.47
N ALA A 19 8.88 -0.53 2.27
CA ALA A 19 9.54 -1.25 1.18
C ALA A 19 10.97 -1.68 1.56
N GLU A 20 11.75 -0.79 2.19
CA GLU A 20 13.09 -1.08 2.72
C GLU A 20 13.06 -2.16 3.80
N TYR A 21 12.10 -2.09 4.73
CA TYR A 21 11.95 -3.10 5.77
C TYR A 21 11.58 -4.46 5.20
N ILE A 22 10.55 -4.53 4.36
CA ILE A 22 10.06 -5.77 3.75
C ILE A 22 11.14 -6.40 2.87
N SER A 23 11.81 -5.62 2.01
CA SER A 23 12.87 -6.14 1.14
C SER A 23 14.05 -6.69 1.92
N SER A 24 14.43 -6.03 3.03
CA SER A 24 15.47 -6.51 3.94
C SER A 24 15.10 -7.84 4.60
N LYS A 25 13.83 -7.99 5.06
CA LYS A 25 13.35 -9.22 5.71
C LYS A 25 13.20 -10.40 4.74
N LEU A 26 12.87 -10.13 3.49
CA LEU A 26 12.72 -11.15 2.44
C LEU A 26 14.02 -11.37 1.66
N ASN A 27 15.06 -10.58 1.91
CA ASN A 27 16.31 -10.59 1.13
C ASN A 27 16.04 -10.52 -0.37
N CYS A 28 15.19 -9.58 -0.80
CA CYS A 28 14.80 -9.39 -2.18
C CYS A 28 15.16 -7.98 -2.71
N GLU A 29 15.22 -7.85 -4.03
CA GLU A 29 15.44 -6.56 -4.67
C GLU A 29 14.27 -5.60 -4.46
N MET A 30 14.59 -4.30 -4.33
CA MET A 30 13.62 -3.22 -4.25
C MET A 30 13.84 -2.23 -5.39
N LYS A 31 12.79 -1.97 -6.18
CA LYS A 31 12.85 -1.17 -7.42
C LYS A 31 11.75 -0.11 -7.48
N ASP A 32 12.00 0.99 -8.22
CA ASP A 32 10.93 1.97 -8.53
C ASP A 32 9.99 1.38 -9.58
N ALA A 33 8.69 1.41 -9.31
CA ALA A 33 7.66 0.87 -10.21
C ALA A 33 7.59 1.56 -11.60
N ILE A 34 8.15 2.76 -11.76
CA ILE A 34 8.13 3.49 -13.03
C ILE A 34 9.05 2.85 -14.09
N SER A 35 10.15 2.24 -13.65
CA SER A 35 11.16 1.68 -14.55
C SER A 35 10.96 0.19 -14.85
N ALA A 36 9.92 -0.43 -14.33
CA ALA A 36 9.65 -1.84 -14.53
C ALA A 36 9.31 -2.16 -16.00
N THR A 37 9.83 -3.27 -16.51
CA THR A 37 9.47 -3.83 -17.81
C THR A 37 8.86 -5.22 -17.66
N ASP A 38 8.14 -5.69 -18.66
CA ASP A 38 7.52 -7.01 -18.63
C ASP A 38 8.55 -8.13 -18.57
N GLU A 39 9.65 -7.98 -19.29
CA GLU A 39 10.76 -8.94 -19.32
C GLU A 39 11.41 -9.06 -17.95
N GLU A 40 11.58 -7.92 -17.26
CA GLU A 40 12.12 -7.91 -15.90
C GLU A 40 11.17 -8.56 -14.90
N ILE A 41 9.87 -8.24 -14.98
CA ILE A 41 8.83 -8.82 -14.10
C ILE A 41 8.75 -10.34 -14.30
N ASP A 42 8.90 -10.79 -15.53
CA ASP A 42 8.79 -12.22 -15.87
C ASP A 42 9.89 -13.10 -15.23
N GLU A 43 11.02 -12.49 -14.84
CA GLU A 43 12.09 -13.20 -14.13
C GLU A 43 11.74 -13.61 -12.69
N TYR A 44 10.64 -13.13 -12.11
CA TYR A 44 10.27 -13.34 -10.72
C TYR A 44 9.00 -14.16 -10.57
N ASP A 45 8.92 -14.94 -9.47
CA ASP A 45 7.75 -15.76 -9.14
C ASP A 45 6.73 -14.96 -8.31
N THR A 46 7.24 -14.07 -7.44
CA THR A 46 6.43 -13.24 -6.53
C THR A 46 6.75 -11.78 -6.73
N ILE A 47 5.71 -11.01 -7.01
CA ILE A 47 5.78 -9.56 -7.19
C ILE A 47 5.09 -8.89 -6.01
N ILE A 48 5.81 -8.07 -5.27
CA ILE A 48 5.26 -7.22 -4.22
C ILE A 48 5.18 -5.80 -4.77
N TYR A 49 4.02 -5.16 -4.68
CA TYR A 49 3.85 -3.77 -5.06
C TYR A 49 3.41 -2.92 -3.86
N GLY A 50 4.11 -1.81 -3.59
CA GLY A 50 3.80 -0.87 -2.52
C GLY A 50 3.50 0.54 -3.01
N GLY A 51 2.33 1.09 -2.63
CA GLY A 51 1.94 2.45 -2.99
C GLY A 51 1.40 3.28 -1.83
N GLY A 52 1.74 4.57 -1.79
CA GLY A 52 1.13 5.49 -0.84
C GLY A 52 -0.32 5.82 -1.23
N VAL A 53 -1.21 5.95 -0.26
CA VAL A 53 -2.61 6.35 -0.51
C VAL A 53 -2.71 7.87 -0.52
N TYR A 54 -3.33 8.40 -1.56
CA TYR A 54 -3.57 9.81 -1.72
C TYR A 54 -4.92 10.05 -2.41
N ALA A 55 -5.86 10.69 -1.70
CA ALA A 55 -7.21 10.93 -2.19
C ALA A 55 -7.90 9.66 -2.77
N SER A 56 -7.85 8.56 -2.02
CA SER A 56 -8.38 7.24 -2.41
C SER A 56 -7.72 6.62 -3.66
N ALA A 57 -6.58 7.14 -4.09
CA ALA A 57 -5.74 6.52 -5.11
C ALA A 57 -4.47 5.94 -4.49
N ILE A 58 -4.07 4.75 -4.93
CA ILE A 58 -2.76 4.16 -4.63
C ILE A 58 -1.78 4.70 -5.66
N ILE A 59 -0.80 5.50 -5.21
CA ILE A 59 0.17 6.15 -6.09
C ILE A 59 0.96 5.10 -6.86
N GLY A 60 0.98 5.23 -8.18
CA GLY A 60 1.69 4.33 -9.08
C GLY A 60 0.97 3.03 -9.40
N SER A 61 -0.31 2.86 -9.02
CA SER A 61 -1.11 1.66 -9.33
C SER A 61 -1.24 1.37 -10.84
N ASN A 62 -0.92 2.34 -11.71
CA ASN A 62 -0.80 2.10 -13.16
C ASN A 62 0.21 0.99 -13.48
N PHE A 63 1.20 0.73 -12.62
CA PHE A 63 2.06 -0.45 -12.72
C PHE A 63 1.26 -1.73 -12.87
N LEU A 64 0.24 -1.94 -12.03
CA LEU A 64 -0.60 -3.14 -12.07
C LEU A 64 -1.43 -3.22 -13.36
N ASN A 65 -1.90 -2.08 -13.86
CA ASN A 65 -2.65 -2.03 -15.12
C ASN A 65 -1.76 -2.30 -16.34
N ASN A 66 -0.58 -1.68 -16.38
CA ASN A 66 0.32 -1.78 -17.51
C ASN A 66 0.89 -3.19 -17.68
N HIS A 67 1.14 -3.90 -16.57
CA HIS A 67 1.78 -5.20 -16.55
C HIS A 67 0.81 -6.35 -16.22
N GLN A 68 -0.51 -6.13 -16.26
CA GLN A 68 -1.50 -7.13 -15.82
C GLN A 68 -1.38 -8.47 -16.54
N HIS A 69 -0.96 -8.47 -17.81
CA HIS A 69 -0.84 -9.69 -18.61
C HIS A 69 0.30 -10.61 -18.16
N VAL A 70 1.39 -10.05 -17.62
CA VAL A 70 2.50 -10.81 -17.02
C VAL A 70 2.15 -11.18 -15.58
N LEU A 71 1.55 -10.25 -14.82
CA LEU A 71 1.22 -10.41 -13.40
C LEU A 71 0.21 -11.54 -13.13
N LYS A 72 -0.69 -11.86 -14.07
CA LYS A 72 -1.68 -12.94 -13.91
C LYS A 72 -1.06 -14.29 -13.55
N ASN A 73 0.13 -14.57 -14.06
CA ASN A 73 0.81 -15.84 -13.85
C ASN A 73 1.74 -15.83 -12.61
N LYS A 74 1.80 -14.71 -11.90
CA LYS A 74 2.69 -14.50 -10.74
C LYS A 74 1.89 -14.51 -9.44
N LYS A 75 2.57 -14.73 -8.34
CA LYS A 75 2.02 -14.37 -7.02
C LYS A 75 2.15 -12.87 -6.85
N VAL A 76 1.02 -12.16 -6.71
CA VAL A 76 1.03 -10.72 -6.56
C VAL A 76 0.54 -10.33 -5.17
N ILE A 77 1.33 -9.49 -4.49
CA ILE A 77 1.02 -8.94 -3.19
C ILE A 77 1.03 -7.42 -3.32
N VAL A 78 -0.03 -6.75 -2.88
CA VAL A 78 -0.12 -5.29 -2.94
C VAL A 78 -0.30 -4.72 -1.53
N PHE A 79 0.54 -3.77 -1.16
CA PHE A 79 0.33 -3.02 0.07
C PHE A 79 0.10 -1.53 -0.19
N ALA A 80 -0.83 -0.97 0.57
CA ALA A 80 -1.17 0.44 0.53
C ALA A 80 -0.79 1.12 1.86
N VAL A 81 -0.15 2.29 1.79
CA VAL A 81 0.27 3.03 2.98
C VAL A 81 -0.53 4.32 3.09
N GLY A 82 -1.44 4.37 4.05
CA GLY A 82 -2.32 5.51 4.32
C GLY A 82 -2.05 6.16 5.66
N ILE A 83 -2.79 7.23 5.98
CA ILE A 83 -2.71 7.92 7.27
C ILE A 83 -3.91 7.61 8.17
N THR A 84 -4.95 6.99 7.63
CA THR A 84 -6.17 6.63 8.34
C THR A 84 -6.39 5.13 8.30
N GLU A 85 -6.95 4.58 9.37
CA GLU A 85 -7.50 3.24 9.38
C GLU A 85 -8.74 3.18 8.49
N TYR A 86 -9.01 1.99 7.97
CA TYR A 86 -10.27 1.70 7.30
C TYR A 86 -11.27 1.21 8.35
N ASP A 87 -12.46 1.76 8.33
CA ASP A 87 -13.57 1.38 9.20
C ASP A 87 -14.62 0.57 8.40
N GLU A 88 -15.71 0.17 9.06
CA GLU A 88 -16.81 -0.59 8.45
C GLU A 88 -17.46 0.13 7.25
N PHE A 89 -17.33 1.46 7.16
CA PHE A 89 -17.91 2.29 6.10
C PHE A 89 -16.94 2.59 4.96
N THR A 90 -15.62 2.53 5.24
CA THR A 90 -14.54 2.73 4.26
C THR A 90 -13.70 1.46 4.20
N SER A 91 -14.21 0.42 3.56
CA SER A 91 -13.48 -0.85 3.50
C SER A 91 -12.18 -0.71 2.71
N SER A 92 -11.13 -1.33 3.19
CA SER A 92 -9.86 -1.47 2.47
C SER A 92 -10.08 -2.10 1.09
N GLU A 93 -11.04 -3.01 0.99
CA GLU A 93 -11.45 -3.63 -0.27
C GLU A 93 -11.89 -2.58 -1.31
N SER A 94 -12.66 -1.57 -0.91
CA SER A 94 -13.08 -0.48 -1.82
C SER A 94 -11.88 0.30 -2.37
N LEU A 95 -10.84 0.54 -1.56
CA LEU A 95 -9.60 1.16 -2.02
C LEU A 95 -8.94 0.30 -3.10
N PHE A 96 -8.74 -0.98 -2.81
CA PHE A 96 -8.05 -1.88 -3.73
C PHE A 96 -8.86 -2.11 -5.01
N ARG A 97 -10.19 -2.29 -4.94
CA ARG A 97 -11.07 -2.43 -6.13
C ARG A 97 -10.98 -1.24 -7.09
N LYS A 98 -10.78 -0.03 -6.58
CA LYS A 98 -10.61 1.17 -7.43
C LYS A 98 -9.25 1.26 -8.10
N ASN A 99 -8.23 0.63 -7.53
CA ASN A 99 -6.84 0.85 -7.92
C ASN A 99 -6.18 -0.36 -8.58
N ILE A 100 -6.83 -1.53 -8.54
CA ILE A 100 -6.33 -2.79 -9.09
C ILE A 100 -7.22 -3.21 -10.24
N PRO A 101 -6.65 -3.67 -11.37
CA PRO A 101 -7.43 -4.23 -12.48
C PRO A 101 -8.32 -5.38 -11.99
N GLN A 102 -9.58 -5.38 -12.43
CA GLN A 102 -10.52 -6.44 -12.05
C GLN A 102 -10.01 -7.84 -12.43
N SER A 103 -9.23 -7.93 -13.51
CA SER A 103 -8.61 -9.18 -13.97
C SER A 103 -7.59 -9.78 -12.99
N LEU A 104 -7.06 -8.97 -12.06
CA LEU A 104 -6.10 -9.41 -11.05
C LEU A 104 -6.71 -9.47 -9.65
N PHE A 105 -7.83 -8.79 -9.41
CA PHE A 105 -8.31 -8.49 -8.05
C PHE A 105 -8.54 -9.74 -7.18
N ASN A 106 -9.08 -10.80 -7.76
CA ASN A 106 -9.41 -12.03 -7.01
C ASN A 106 -8.19 -12.94 -6.77
N GLU A 107 -7.04 -12.64 -7.39
CA GLU A 107 -5.85 -13.49 -7.34
C GLU A 107 -4.70 -12.87 -6.56
N ILE A 108 -4.91 -11.68 -5.98
CA ILE A 108 -3.87 -10.93 -5.28
C ILE A 108 -4.13 -10.84 -3.78
N TYR A 109 -3.04 -10.73 -3.03
CA TYR A 109 -3.08 -10.48 -1.59
C TYR A 109 -2.95 -8.98 -1.34
N THR A 110 -3.77 -8.42 -0.45
CA THR A 110 -3.78 -6.99 -0.18
C THR A 110 -3.56 -6.69 1.31
N PHE A 111 -2.71 -5.68 1.59
CA PHE A 111 -2.38 -5.25 2.94
C PHE A 111 -2.46 -3.73 3.07
N ASN A 112 -2.88 -3.25 4.24
CA ASN A 112 -2.91 -1.83 4.55
C ASN A 112 -2.00 -1.52 5.72
N PHE A 113 -1.18 -0.48 5.58
CA PHE A 113 -0.30 -0.02 6.63
C PHE A 113 -0.54 1.45 6.95
N LEU A 114 -0.34 1.82 8.20
CA LEU A 114 -0.37 3.21 8.63
C LEU A 114 0.96 3.88 8.31
N GLY A 115 0.89 5.09 7.80
CA GLY A 115 2.06 5.83 7.33
C GLY A 115 2.38 7.05 8.17
N SER A 116 3.16 7.94 7.59
CA SER A 116 3.55 9.20 8.21
C SER A 116 3.26 10.38 7.29
N ILE A 117 3.01 11.54 7.90
CA ILE A 117 2.83 12.79 7.19
C ILE A 117 3.54 13.94 7.92
N ASP A 118 4.41 14.63 7.22
CA ASP A 118 4.96 15.90 7.67
C ASP A 118 4.19 17.06 7.04
N CYS A 119 3.28 17.63 7.80
CA CYS A 119 2.41 18.70 7.30
C CYS A 119 3.17 19.95 6.84
N LYS A 120 4.43 20.13 7.27
CA LYS A 120 5.27 21.26 6.84
C LYS A 120 5.76 21.08 5.41
N LYS A 121 5.98 19.85 4.98
CA LYS A 121 6.48 19.48 3.64
C LYS A 121 5.38 19.37 2.59
N LEU A 122 4.10 19.44 2.98
CA LEU A 122 2.99 19.36 2.05
C LEU A 122 2.96 20.55 1.10
N LYS A 123 2.77 20.31 -0.18
CA LYS A 123 2.50 21.32 -1.20
C LYS A 123 1.08 21.89 -1.01
N PHE A 124 0.77 23.00 -1.69
CA PHE A 124 -0.50 23.70 -1.53
C PHE A 124 -1.74 22.80 -1.71
N MET A 125 -1.79 22.02 -2.80
CA MET A 125 -2.90 21.10 -3.04
C MET A 125 -2.98 19.98 -2.01
N GLU A 126 -1.83 19.49 -1.56
CA GLU A 126 -1.75 18.46 -0.51
C GLU A 126 -2.27 18.97 0.82
N LYS A 127 -1.93 20.20 1.18
CA LYS A 127 -2.46 20.86 2.37
C LYS A 127 -3.98 21.01 2.32
N PHE A 128 -4.53 21.32 1.14
CA PHE A 128 -5.98 21.43 0.95
C PHE A 128 -6.66 20.07 1.17
N LEU A 129 -6.17 19.01 0.52
CA LEU A 129 -6.71 17.66 0.67
C LEU A 129 -6.57 17.14 2.11
N PHE A 130 -5.42 17.37 2.73
CA PHE A 130 -5.21 17.01 4.13
C PHE A 130 -6.17 17.73 5.08
N LYS A 131 -6.41 19.04 4.87
CA LYS A 131 -7.40 19.80 5.65
C LYS A 131 -8.82 19.26 5.46
N SER A 132 -9.20 18.90 4.23
CA SER A 132 -10.49 18.28 3.96
C SER A 132 -10.65 16.96 4.72
N MET A 133 -9.65 16.07 4.64
CA MET A 133 -9.62 14.82 5.40
C MET A 133 -9.72 15.10 6.92
N LEU A 134 -8.93 16.03 7.45
CA LEU A 134 -8.95 16.39 8.86
C LEU A 134 -10.33 16.91 9.32
N ASN A 135 -11.02 17.67 8.48
CA ASN A 135 -12.38 18.13 8.77
C ASN A 135 -13.36 16.96 8.80
N ASN A 136 -13.25 16.03 7.86
CA ASN A 136 -14.08 14.81 7.86
C ASN A 136 -13.88 14.01 9.15
N ILE A 137 -12.63 13.79 9.56
CA ILE A 137 -12.31 13.12 10.82
C ILE A 137 -12.89 13.85 12.04
N LYS A 138 -12.76 15.18 12.11
CA LYS A 138 -13.30 15.98 13.21
C LYS A 138 -14.81 15.89 13.29
N ASN A 139 -15.49 15.82 12.16
CA ASN A 139 -16.96 15.78 12.06
C ASN A 139 -17.54 14.38 12.28
N LYS A 140 -16.72 13.32 12.36
CA LYS A 140 -17.20 11.99 12.78
C LYS A 140 -17.82 12.08 14.17
N ALA A 141 -18.91 11.36 14.39
CA ALA A 141 -19.45 11.17 15.74
C ALA A 141 -18.38 10.53 16.65
N SER A 142 -18.40 10.87 17.94
CA SER A 142 -17.33 10.44 18.86
C SER A 142 -17.14 8.93 18.91
N TYR A 143 -18.23 8.16 18.81
CA TYR A 143 -18.22 6.70 18.82
C TYR A 143 -17.68 6.06 17.52
N LEU A 144 -17.58 6.84 16.43
CA LEU A 144 -17.02 6.41 15.15
C LEU A 144 -15.54 6.81 14.98
N LYS A 145 -14.96 7.54 15.94
CA LYS A 145 -13.56 7.94 15.87
C LYS A 145 -12.65 6.83 16.36
N THR A 146 -11.71 6.43 15.51
CA THR A 146 -10.68 5.47 15.87
C THR A 146 -9.61 6.10 16.78
N PRO A 147 -8.78 5.31 17.47
CA PRO A 147 -7.60 5.80 18.17
C PRO A 147 -6.69 6.64 17.26
N THR A 148 -6.49 6.21 16.02
CA THR A 148 -5.72 6.92 14.99
C THR A 148 -6.33 8.27 14.64
N ASP A 149 -7.66 8.37 14.50
CA ASP A 149 -8.36 9.63 14.28
C ASP A 149 -8.04 10.66 15.39
N ASN A 150 -8.03 10.21 16.64
CA ASN A 150 -7.71 11.07 17.78
C ASN A 150 -6.25 11.54 17.78
N ILE A 151 -5.31 10.67 17.39
CA ILE A 151 -3.89 11.03 17.23
C ILE A 151 -3.76 12.09 16.13
N ILE A 152 -4.42 11.91 15.00
CA ILE A 152 -4.42 12.86 13.88
C ILE A 152 -4.94 14.22 14.33
N ILE A 153 -6.10 14.27 14.98
CA ILE A 153 -6.70 15.50 15.48
C ILE A 153 -5.76 16.25 16.43
N LYS A 154 -5.07 15.53 17.31
CA LYS A 154 -4.21 16.11 18.34
C LYS A 154 -2.86 16.59 17.79
N HIS A 155 -2.27 15.86 16.84
CA HIS A 155 -0.87 16.05 16.45
C HIS A 155 -0.63 16.57 15.04
N TRP A 156 -1.67 16.79 14.21
CA TRP A 156 -1.53 17.16 12.80
C TRP A 156 -0.59 18.33 12.51
N LYS A 157 -0.54 19.34 13.40
CA LYS A 157 0.33 20.53 13.23
C LYS A 157 1.82 20.21 13.37
N LYS A 158 2.17 19.18 14.13
CA LYS A 158 3.57 18.80 14.43
C LYS A 158 4.10 17.74 13.47
N GLY A 159 3.21 17.13 12.67
CA GLY A 159 3.48 15.92 11.90
C GLY A 159 2.99 14.68 12.66
N ILE A 160 2.73 13.63 11.91
CA ILE A 160 2.19 12.36 12.40
C ILE A 160 3.10 11.26 11.85
N ASP A 161 3.57 10.36 12.71
CA ASP A 161 4.27 9.15 12.32
C ASP A 161 3.56 7.97 13.01
N LEU A 162 2.93 7.11 12.21
CA LEU A 162 2.20 5.92 12.62
C LEU A 162 2.80 4.68 11.96
N VAL A 163 4.04 4.78 11.49
CA VAL A 163 4.74 3.64 10.88
C VAL A 163 4.96 2.58 11.93
N ASP A 164 4.44 1.38 11.65
CA ASP A 164 4.58 0.19 12.49
C ASP A 164 5.04 -0.98 11.63
N PHE A 165 6.25 -1.44 11.84
CA PHE A 165 6.84 -2.54 11.07
C PHE A 165 6.35 -3.92 11.50
N GLU A 166 5.82 -4.07 12.72
CA GLU A 166 5.24 -5.33 13.18
C GLU A 166 3.99 -5.67 12.36
N SER A 167 3.26 -4.66 11.87
CA SER A 167 2.12 -4.85 10.97
C SER A 167 2.46 -5.55 9.64
N CYS A 168 3.77 -5.66 9.29
CA CYS A 168 4.21 -6.34 8.08
C CYS A 168 4.26 -7.87 8.20
N ASP A 169 4.14 -8.45 9.39
CA ASP A 169 4.39 -9.88 9.62
C ASP A 169 3.51 -10.78 8.74
N GLU A 170 2.22 -10.46 8.62
CA GLU A 170 1.31 -11.21 7.76
C GLU A 170 1.71 -11.14 6.27
N LEU A 171 2.18 -9.99 5.79
CA LEU A 171 2.69 -9.85 4.44
C LEU A 171 3.96 -10.67 4.23
N LEU A 172 4.88 -10.62 5.20
CA LEU A 172 6.13 -11.38 5.15
C LEU A 172 5.88 -12.89 5.09
N ASP A 173 4.95 -13.38 5.88
CA ASP A 173 4.57 -14.79 5.88
C ASP A 173 3.84 -15.16 4.59
N CYS A 174 2.91 -14.31 4.14
CA CYS A 174 2.29 -14.49 2.83
C CYS A 174 3.36 -14.60 1.73
N ALA A 175 4.36 -13.72 1.69
CA ALA A 175 5.38 -13.71 0.64
C ALA A 175 6.23 -15.00 0.58
N LYS A 176 6.43 -15.66 1.72
CA LYS A 176 7.25 -16.91 1.82
C LYS A 176 6.50 -18.14 1.30
N ILE A 177 5.17 -18.14 1.33
CA ILE A 177 4.35 -19.26 0.86
C ILE A 177 4.36 -19.26 -0.67
N SER A 178 4.73 -20.36 -1.30
CA SER A 178 4.66 -20.52 -2.77
C SER A 178 3.19 -20.45 -3.23
N LYS A 179 2.93 -19.86 -4.42
CA LYS A 179 1.61 -19.93 -5.04
C LYS A 179 1.27 -21.40 -5.26
N GLN A 180 0.30 -21.96 -4.54
CA GLN A 180 -0.23 -23.28 -4.85
C GLN A 180 -0.97 -23.14 -6.18
N ILE A 181 -0.50 -23.86 -7.20
CA ILE A 181 -1.25 -24.03 -8.43
C ILE A 181 -2.44 -24.91 -8.05
N ILE A 182 -3.60 -24.30 -7.90
CA ILE A 182 -4.87 -25.03 -7.83
C ILE A 182 -5.11 -25.50 -9.26
N ASN A 183 -4.64 -26.71 -9.56
CA ASN A 183 -5.12 -27.43 -10.74
C ASN A 183 -6.55 -27.83 -10.41
N GLU A 184 -7.51 -27.10 -10.98
CA GLU A 184 -8.88 -27.57 -11.08
C GLU A 184 -8.85 -28.74 -12.08
N ASP A 185 -9.00 -29.94 -11.57
CA ASP A 185 -9.36 -31.13 -12.34
C ASP A 185 -10.80 -31.04 -12.82
#